data_fad215ecc643f13e79ae3bc1673de2dd
#
_entry.id   fad215ecc643f13e79ae3bc1673de2dd
#
_cell.length_a   1.000
_cell.length_b   1.000
_cell.length_c   1.000
_cell.angle_alpha   90.00
_cell.angle_beta   90.00
_cell.angle_gamma   90.00
#
_symmetry.space_group_name_H-M   'P 1'
#
loop_
_entity.id
_entity.type
_entity.pdbx_description
1 polymer ?
#
loop_
_entity_poly.entity_id
_entity_poly.type
_entity_poly.pdbx_seq_one_letter_code
_entity_poly.pdbx_strand_id
1 'polypeptide(L)'
;MLAFLVGCGNDASKQAESAKPSTSEKITVQAAASLKGALTELADAYKKSHNLADDQIAINFAGSGTLRQQIEQGAPASLFISADEKNMKMLQEKDLVTDVKPFVTNELVLVVPKGQPKVELNQIASVKRIVLGNPETVPAGNYGKQVLTKLGVWEQVEPNVVYAKDVKAVTASISQGAGDAGFIYKTDAIAAGDAVQVKHYVTGDD
;
A
#
# COMPACT_ATOMS: atom_id res chain seq x y z
N MET A 1 -58.77 10.01 55.01
CA MET A 1 -59.98 10.63 54.41
C MET A 1 -59.60 10.93 52.96
N LEU A 2 -59.98 10.04 52.05
CA LEU A 2 -60.93 10.27 50.96
C LEU A 2 -60.38 11.31 49.95
N ALA A 3 -60.38 11.15 48.67
CA ALA A 3 -61.15 10.25 47.80
C ALA A 3 -60.45 10.20 46.36
N PHE A 4 -60.75 9.16 45.67
CA PHE A 4 -60.62 8.86 44.26
C PHE A 4 -60.93 10.01 43.28
N LEU A 5 -60.25 10.00 42.11
CA LEU A 5 -60.98 9.98 40.83
C LEU A 5 -60.09 9.42 39.70
N VAL A 6 -60.69 8.46 39.00
CA VAL A 6 -60.26 7.76 37.79
C VAL A 6 -60.52 8.66 36.58
N GLY A 7 -59.57 8.71 35.69
CA GLY A 7 -59.74 9.29 34.35
C GLY A 7 -59.03 8.41 33.30
N CYS A 8 -59.75 7.52 32.63
CA CYS A 8 -59.34 6.86 31.40
C CYS A 8 -59.25 7.87 30.28
N GLY A 9 -58.10 7.99 29.65
CA GLY A 9 -57.90 8.65 28.39
C GLY A 9 -57.00 7.77 27.54
N ASN A 10 -57.60 7.08 26.57
CA ASN A 10 -56.98 6.25 25.58
C ASN A 10 -56.49 7.14 24.45
N ASP A 11 -55.19 7.36 24.33
CA ASP A 11 -54.62 7.98 23.15
C ASP A 11 -53.41 7.16 22.66
N ALA A 12 -53.63 6.55 21.53
CA ALA A 12 -52.65 5.82 20.74
C ALA A 12 -51.58 6.76 20.22
N SER A 13 -50.56 7.07 20.97
CA SER A 13 -49.35 7.69 20.45
C SER A 13 -48.45 6.59 19.89
N LYS A 14 -48.39 6.54 18.57
CA LYS A 14 -47.34 5.83 17.80
C LYS A 14 -45.99 6.14 18.40
N GLN A 15 -45.39 5.16 19.05
CA GLN A 15 -43.98 5.16 19.37
C GLN A 15 -43.21 5.19 18.05
N ALA A 16 -42.71 6.33 17.70
CA ALA A 16 -41.65 6.45 16.72
C ALA A 16 -40.45 5.71 17.32
N GLU A 17 -40.23 4.51 16.82
CA GLU A 17 -39.04 3.74 17.06
C GLU A 17 -37.87 4.59 16.56
N SER A 18 -37.20 5.28 17.46
CA SER A 18 -35.97 5.98 17.17
C SER A 18 -34.96 4.91 16.73
N ALA A 19 -34.73 4.82 15.43
CA ALA A 19 -33.65 4.05 14.88
C ALA A 19 -32.37 4.44 15.63
N LYS A 20 -31.85 3.55 16.48
CA LYS A 20 -30.51 3.66 17.02
C LYS A 20 -29.58 3.89 15.83
N PRO A 21 -28.69 4.88 15.88
CA PRO A 21 -27.66 4.97 14.87
C PRO A 21 -26.88 3.65 14.93
N SER A 22 -26.95 2.86 13.88
CA SER A 22 -26.08 1.73 13.65
C SER A 22 -24.67 2.31 13.68
N THR A 23 -23.93 2.05 14.74
CA THR A 23 -22.49 2.26 14.77
C THR A 23 -21.92 1.22 13.80
N SER A 24 -21.91 1.53 12.51
CA SER A 24 -21.23 0.72 11.52
C SER A 24 -19.77 0.68 11.90
N GLU A 25 -19.26 -0.53 12.14
CA GLU A 25 -17.86 -0.73 12.50
C GLU A 25 -16.96 -0.07 11.45
N LYS A 26 -16.00 0.71 11.92
CA LYS A 26 -15.02 1.37 11.08
C LYS A 26 -14.05 0.33 10.50
N ILE A 27 -13.97 0.26 9.17
CA ILE A 27 -13.03 -0.61 8.48
C ILE A 27 -11.70 0.12 8.37
N THR A 28 -10.65 -0.46 8.94
CA THR A 28 -9.28 0.05 8.81
C THR A 28 -8.49 -0.87 7.88
N VAL A 29 -8.04 -0.31 6.76
CA VAL A 29 -7.23 -1.03 5.77
C VAL A 29 -5.78 -0.60 5.89
N GLN A 30 -4.87 -1.55 6.05
CA GLN A 30 -3.43 -1.36 5.95
C GLN A 30 -3.00 -1.83 4.56
N ALA A 31 -2.55 -0.94 3.68
CA ALA A 31 -2.29 -1.27 2.28
C ALA A 31 -0.92 -0.80 1.80
N ALA A 32 -0.27 -1.63 0.99
CA ALA A 32 0.98 -1.27 0.34
C ALA A 32 0.87 0.04 -0.45
N ALA A 33 1.89 0.90 -0.36
CA ALA A 33 1.90 2.23 -0.96
C ALA A 33 1.70 2.21 -2.49
N SER A 34 2.11 1.12 -3.18
CA SER A 34 1.90 0.93 -4.62
C SER A 34 0.43 0.92 -5.02
N LEU A 35 -0.47 0.54 -4.10
CA LEU A 35 -1.92 0.44 -4.34
C LEU A 35 -2.67 1.77 -4.10
N LYS A 36 -1.99 2.83 -3.66
CA LYS A 36 -2.64 4.06 -3.19
C LYS A 36 -3.65 4.62 -4.20
N GLY A 37 -3.28 4.74 -5.47
CA GLY A 37 -4.19 5.28 -6.49
C GLY A 37 -5.45 4.44 -6.63
N ALA A 38 -5.28 3.17 -6.98
CA ALA A 38 -6.38 2.25 -7.24
C ALA A 38 -7.29 2.02 -6.02
N LEU A 39 -6.71 1.85 -4.82
CA LEU A 39 -7.51 1.62 -3.61
C LEU A 39 -8.26 2.87 -3.13
N THR A 40 -7.72 4.08 -3.37
CA THR A 40 -8.45 5.31 -3.07
C THR A 40 -9.71 5.40 -3.94
N GLU A 41 -9.57 5.23 -5.24
CA GLU A 41 -10.70 5.25 -6.18
C GLU A 41 -11.72 4.14 -5.88
N LEU A 42 -11.24 2.94 -5.59
CA LEU A 42 -12.10 1.79 -5.24
C LEU A 42 -12.88 2.05 -3.94
N ALA A 43 -12.23 2.57 -2.91
CA ALA A 43 -12.88 2.87 -1.63
C ALA A 43 -13.93 3.96 -1.78
N ASP A 44 -13.67 4.99 -2.58
CA ASP A 44 -14.64 6.06 -2.83
C ASP A 44 -15.84 5.54 -3.63
N ALA A 45 -15.63 4.71 -4.65
CA ALA A 45 -16.71 4.05 -5.39
C ALA A 45 -17.52 3.11 -4.48
N TYR A 46 -16.87 2.34 -3.62
CA TYR A 46 -17.52 1.44 -2.68
C TYR A 46 -18.36 2.20 -1.64
N LYS A 47 -17.80 3.24 -1.03
CA LYS A 47 -18.55 4.11 -0.09
C LYS A 47 -19.79 4.67 -0.75
N LYS A 48 -19.66 5.21 -1.96
CA LYS A 48 -20.78 5.76 -2.72
C LYS A 48 -21.87 4.74 -3.03
N SER A 49 -21.48 3.53 -3.47
CA SER A 49 -22.45 2.49 -3.86
C SER A 49 -23.19 1.87 -2.67
N HIS A 50 -22.61 1.93 -1.47
CA HIS A 50 -23.18 1.38 -0.26
C HIS A 50 -23.73 2.45 0.73
N ASN A 51 -23.77 3.73 0.31
CA ASN A 51 -24.18 4.86 1.13
C ASN A 51 -23.42 4.95 2.49
N LEU A 52 -22.10 4.68 2.44
CA LEU A 52 -21.25 4.75 3.63
C LEU A 52 -20.75 6.17 3.85
N ALA A 53 -20.59 6.56 5.11
CA ALA A 53 -19.96 7.83 5.47
C ALA A 53 -18.45 7.80 5.15
N ASP A 54 -17.85 8.96 4.92
CA ASP A 54 -16.46 9.08 4.49
C ASP A 54 -15.45 8.47 5.48
N ASP A 55 -15.76 8.50 6.77
CA ASP A 55 -14.92 8.00 7.86
C ASP A 55 -15.08 6.51 8.15
N GLN A 56 -16.03 5.81 7.49
CA GLN A 56 -16.28 4.38 7.71
C GLN A 56 -15.17 3.48 7.14
N ILE A 57 -14.45 3.93 6.12
CA ILE A 57 -13.28 3.22 5.58
C ILE A 57 -12.07 4.14 5.67
N ALA A 58 -11.12 3.78 6.51
CA ALA A 58 -9.83 4.44 6.63
C ALA A 58 -8.74 3.57 6.03
N ILE A 59 -7.88 4.14 5.18
CA ILE A 59 -6.77 3.40 4.55
C ILE A 59 -5.45 4.06 4.95
N ASN A 60 -4.55 3.27 5.53
CA ASN A 60 -3.17 3.66 5.81
C ASN A 60 -2.26 3.07 4.73
N PHE A 61 -1.45 3.91 4.08
CA PHE A 61 -0.55 3.51 3.01
C PHE A 61 0.91 3.65 3.43
N ALA A 62 1.67 2.56 3.38
CA ALA A 62 3.12 2.54 3.65
C ALA A 62 3.80 1.35 2.95
N GLY A 63 5.10 1.15 3.14
CA GLY A 63 5.78 -0.09 2.78
C GLY A 63 5.19 -1.28 3.55
N SER A 64 5.03 -2.44 2.89
CA SER A 64 4.37 -3.60 3.50
C SER A 64 5.04 -4.07 4.79
N GLY A 65 6.36 -4.00 4.88
CA GLY A 65 7.10 -4.33 6.09
C GLY A 65 6.83 -3.35 7.23
N THR A 66 6.69 -2.06 6.95
CA THR A 66 6.31 -1.05 7.94
C THR A 66 4.91 -1.32 8.48
N LEU A 67 3.95 -1.60 7.59
CA LEU A 67 2.57 -1.93 7.99
C LEU A 67 2.50 -3.21 8.81
N ARG A 68 3.26 -4.24 8.41
CA ARG A 68 3.40 -5.48 9.19
C ARG A 68 3.88 -5.20 10.61
N GLN A 69 4.95 -4.40 10.76
CA GLN A 69 5.47 -4.02 12.08
C GLN A 69 4.44 -3.27 12.92
N GLN A 70 3.66 -2.38 12.30
CA GLN A 70 2.57 -1.67 12.98
C GLN A 70 1.47 -2.64 13.46
N ILE A 71 1.08 -3.61 12.62
CA ILE A 71 0.09 -4.63 13.01
C ILE A 71 0.64 -5.48 14.17
N GLU A 72 1.90 -5.90 14.12
CA GLU A 72 2.56 -6.64 15.20
C GLU A 72 2.60 -5.84 16.52
N GLN A 73 2.62 -4.51 16.45
CA GLN A 73 2.56 -3.60 17.59
C GLN A 73 1.13 -3.26 18.02
N GLY A 74 0.13 -3.90 17.43
CA GLY A 74 -1.28 -3.73 17.81
C GLY A 74 -2.02 -2.61 17.06
N ALA A 75 -1.48 -2.09 15.96
CA ALA A 75 -2.23 -1.15 15.13
C ALA A 75 -3.49 -1.83 14.56
N PRO A 76 -4.64 -1.15 14.56
CA PRO A 76 -5.88 -1.72 14.06
C PRO A 76 -5.78 -2.03 12.56
N ALA A 77 -6.26 -3.22 12.18
CA ALA A 77 -6.32 -3.67 10.81
C ALA A 77 -7.52 -4.61 10.61
N SER A 78 -8.53 -4.16 9.88
CA SER A 78 -9.61 -5.04 9.40
C SER A 78 -9.20 -5.80 8.15
N LEU A 79 -8.29 -5.22 7.36
CA LEU A 79 -7.74 -5.78 6.14
C LEU A 79 -6.27 -5.36 5.99
N PHE A 80 -5.40 -6.31 5.62
CA PHE A 80 -4.02 -6.03 5.24
C PHE A 80 -3.77 -6.46 3.79
N ILE A 81 -3.26 -5.54 2.96
CA ILE A 81 -2.91 -5.81 1.56
C ILE A 81 -1.42 -5.57 1.38
N SER A 82 -0.66 -6.65 1.36
CA SER A 82 0.79 -6.64 1.18
C SER A 82 1.18 -6.69 -0.29
N ALA A 83 2.30 -6.06 -0.65
CA ALA A 83 2.90 -6.16 -1.98
C ALA A 83 3.82 -7.39 -2.13
N ASP A 84 3.97 -8.20 -1.09
CA ASP A 84 4.70 -9.46 -1.12
C ASP A 84 4.08 -10.52 -0.21
N GLU A 85 4.40 -11.78 -0.47
CA GLU A 85 3.98 -12.90 0.36
C GLU A 85 4.75 -12.99 1.68
N LYS A 86 6.01 -12.52 1.73
CA LYS A 86 6.87 -12.65 2.89
C LYS A 86 6.26 -11.96 4.11
N ASN A 87 5.85 -10.70 3.98
CA ASN A 87 5.24 -9.96 5.07
C ASN A 87 3.90 -10.56 5.52
N MET A 88 3.13 -11.14 4.58
CA MET A 88 1.90 -11.83 4.90
C MET A 88 2.15 -13.12 5.70
N LYS A 89 3.12 -13.95 5.27
CA LYS A 89 3.53 -15.18 5.99
C LYS A 89 3.97 -14.90 7.41
N MET A 90 4.75 -13.83 7.61
CA MET A 90 5.21 -13.43 8.96
C MET A 90 4.07 -13.09 9.91
N LEU A 91 2.98 -12.51 9.41
CA LEU A 91 1.77 -12.26 10.22
C LEU A 91 0.93 -13.54 10.44
N GLN A 92 0.88 -14.43 9.46
CA GLN A 92 0.22 -15.74 9.61
C GLN A 92 0.90 -16.61 10.67
N GLU A 93 2.24 -16.64 10.70
CA GLU A 93 3.04 -17.36 11.71
C GLU A 93 2.81 -16.85 13.13
N LYS A 94 2.24 -15.65 13.28
CA LYS A 94 1.90 -15.03 14.56
C LYS A 94 0.39 -15.03 14.83
N ASP A 95 -0.42 -15.70 14.02
CA ASP A 95 -1.88 -15.73 14.10
C ASP A 95 -2.53 -14.33 14.08
N LEU A 96 -1.89 -13.36 13.43
CA LEU A 96 -2.38 -11.97 13.32
C LEU A 96 -3.22 -11.70 12.08
N VAL A 97 -3.27 -12.64 11.12
CA VAL A 97 -4.10 -12.58 9.92
C VAL A 97 -4.68 -13.96 9.59
N THR A 98 -5.89 -13.97 9.06
CA THR A 98 -6.60 -15.15 8.55
C THR A 98 -6.99 -14.93 7.09
N ASP A 99 -7.51 -15.96 6.44
CA ASP A 99 -8.08 -15.89 5.08
C ASP A 99 -7.17 -15.25 4.03
N VAL A 100 -5.88 -15.55 4.09
CA VAL A 100 -4.88 -15.00 3.17
C VAL A 100 -5.08 -15.55 1.77
N LYS A 101 -5.20 -14.63 0.77
CA LYS A 101 -5.40 -14.97 -0.63
C LYS A 101 -4.56 -14.08 -1.53
N PRO A 102 -4.00 -14.62 -2.65
CA PRO A 102 -3.47 -13.77 -3.72
C PRO A 102 -4.58 -12.86 -4.25
N PHE A 103 -4.25 -11.58 -4.45
CA PHE A 103 -5.21 -10.59 -4.92
C PHE A 103 -4.94 -10.17 -6.37
N VAL A 104 -3.74 -9.66 -6.65
CA VAL A 104 -3.27 -9.24 -7.97
C VAL A 104 -1.79 -9.50 -8.10
N THR A 105 -1.29 -9.58 -9.34
CA THR A 105 0.15 -9.63 -9.65
C THR A 105 0.63 -8.30 -10.19
N ASN A 106 1.93 -8.04 -10.05
CA ASN A 106 2.59 -6.87 -10.61
C ASN A 106 3.98 -7.26 -11.14
N GLU A 107 4.60 -6.39 -11.92
CA GLU A 107 5.93 -6.59 -12.48
C GLU A 107 6.87 -5.52 -11.93
N LEU A 108 8.09 -5.92 -11.56
CA LEU A 108 9.14 -4.98 -11.19
C LEU A 108 9.79 -4.44 -12.47
N VAL A 109 10.11 -3.16 -12.48
CA VAL A 109 10.78 -2.50 -13.61
C VAL A 109 11.93 -1.62 -13.15
N LEU A 110 13.01 -1.60 -13.93
CA LEU A 110 14.08 -0.60 -13.81
C LEU A 110 13.64 0.65 -14.56
N VAL A 111 13.69 1.78 -13.88
CA VAL A 111 13.32 3.10 -14.44
C VAL A 111 14.44 4.11 -14.27
N VAL A 112 14.45 5.09 -15.17
CA VAL A 112 15.32 6.28 -15.12
C VAL A 112 14.46 7.54 -15.29
N PRO A 113 14.97 8.73 -14.96
CA PRO A 113 14.29 9.99 -15.25
C PRO A 113 14.08 10.19 -16.75
N LYS A 114 13.06 10.95 -17.15
CA LYS A 114 12.83 11.33 -18.55
C LYS A 114 14.07 11.99 -19.14
N GLY A 115 14.40 11.59 -20.36
CA GLY A 115 15.50 12.20 -21.13
C GLY A 115 16.90 11.76 -20.73
N GLN A 116 17.05 10.90 -19.74
CA GLN A 116 18.36 10.32 -19.40
C GLN A 116 18.79 9.26 -20.42
N PRO A 117 20.13 9.14 -20.66
CA PRO A 117 20.67 8.08 -21.52
C PRO A 117 20.18 6.71 -21.10
N LYS A 118 20.18 5.78 -22.04
CA LYS A 118 19.85 4.38 -21.74
C LYS A 118 20.81 3.85 -20.68
N VAL A 119 20.27 3.50 -19.53
CA VAL A 119 20.92 2.65 -18.55
C VAL A 119 20.32 1.27 -18.74
N GLU A 120 21.04 0.38 -19.37
CA GLU A 120 20.65 -1.03 -19.45
C GLU A 120 20.93 -1.71 -18.11
N LEU A 121 20.21 -2.80 -17.81
CA LEU A 121 20.37 -3.50 -16.53
C LEU A 121 21.83 -3.96 -16.31
N ASN A 122 22.50 -4.42 -17.35
CA ASN A 122 23.92 -4.81 -17.32
C ASN A 122 24.90 -3.63 -17.08
N GLN A 123 24.43 -2.39 -17.20
CA GLN A 123 25.21 -1.16 -16.97
C GLN A 123 24.90 -0.54 -15.60
N ILE A 124 24.02 -1.13 -14.82
CA ILE A 124 23.54 -0.57 -13.53
C ILE A 124 24.70 -0.29 -12.55
N ALA A 125 25.79 -1.06 -12.65
CA ALA A 125 27.00 -0.86 -11.86
C ALA A 125 27.70 0.48 -12.08
N SER A 126 27.45 1.14 -13.23
CA SER A 126 28.02 2.47 -13.54
C SER A 126 27.14 3.64 -13.06
N VAL A 127 25.97 3.36 -12.53
CA VAL A 127 25.00 4.37 -12.08
C VAL A 127 25.47 4.99 -10.76
N LYS A 128 25.49 6.32 -10.71
CA LYS A 128 26.01 7.04 -9.53
C LYS A 128 25.04 7.11 -8.37
N ARG A 129 23.73 7.07 -8.67
CA ARG A 129 22.70 7.24 -7.64
C ARG A 129 21.49 6.37 -7.97
N ILE A 130 21.44 5.24 -7.29
CA ILE A 130 20.33 4.28 -7.40
C ILE A 130 19.37 4.53 -6.25
N VAL A 131 18.08 4.70 -6.54
CA VAL A 131 17.04 4.83 -5.50
C VAL A 131 16.30 3.51 -5.37
N LEU A 132 16.33 2.95 -4.18
CA LEU A 132 15.57 1.74 -3.82
C LEU A 132 14.66 2.03 -2.62
N GLY A 133 13.52 1.36 -2.57
CA GLY A 133 12.83 1.22 -1.29
C GLY A 133 13.75 0.49 -0.29
N ASN A 134 13.65 0.80 1.01
CA ASN A 134 14.43 0.06 2.01
C ASN A 134 14.11 -1.45 1.91
N PRO A 135 15.07 -2.33 1.62
CA PRO A 135 14.81 -3.75 1.37
C PRO A 135 14.18 -4.50 2.55
N GLU A 136 14.31 -3.98 3.76
CA GLU A 136 13.74 -4.60 4.97
C GLU A 136 12.23 -4.33 5.11
N THR A 137 11.76 -3.20 4.56
CA THR A 137 10.40 -2.70 4.79
C THR A 137 9.60 -2.45 3.51
N VAL A 138 10.28 -2.40 2.36
CA VAL A 138 9.67 -2.09 1.05
C VAL A 138 9.86 -3.25 0.09
N PRO A 139 8.80 -3.99 -0.28
CA PRO A 139 8.90 -5.15 -1.15
C PRO A 139 9.61 -4.90 -2.48
N ALA A 140 9.27 -3.82 -3.19
CA ALA A 140 9.95 -3.46 -4.44
C ALA A 140 11.46 -3.25 -4.25
N GLY A 141 11.88 -2.70 -3.12
CA GLY A 141 13.30 -2.55 -2.78
C GLY A 141 13.97 -3.87 -2.49
N ASN A 142 13.28 -4.79 -1.82
CA ASN A 142 13.79 -6.15 -1.60
C ASN A 142 13.98 -6.90 -2.93
N TYR A 143 13.01 -6.84 -3.82
CA TYR A 143 13.13 -7.44 -5.16
C TYR A 143 14.25 -6.78 -5.98
N GLY A 144 14.37 -5.45 -5.97
CA GLY A 144 15.47 -4.75 -6.64
C GLY A 144 16.85 -5.17 -6.10
N LYS A 145 16.98 -5.34 -4.78
CA LYS A 145 18.21 -5.87 -4.17
C LYS A 145 18.50 -7.31 -4.63
N GLN A 146 17.48 -8.18 -4.71
CA GLN A 146 17.64 -9.54 -5.19
C GLN A 146 18.16 -9.57 -6.63
N VAL A 147 17.59 -8.75 -7.52
CA VAL A 147 18.07 -8.59 -8.92
C VAL A 147 19.54 -8.19 -8.93
N LEU A 148 19.91 -7.14 -8.22
CA LEU A 148 21.30 -6.64 -8.18
C LEU A 148 22.27 -7.66 -7.57
N THR A 149 21.80 -8.46 -6.60
CA THR A 149 22.59 -9.55 -6.02
C THR A 149 22.78 -10.69 -7.01
N LYS A 150 21.72 -11.09 -7.72
CA LYS A 150 21.78 -12.16 -8.73
C LYS A 150 22.68 -11.78 -9.90
N LEU A 151 22.71 -10.49 -10.28
CA LEU A 151 23.65 -9.94 -11.26
C LEU A 151 25.10 -9.86 -10.75
N GLY A 152 25.34 -10.12 -9.45
CA GLY A 152 26.67 -10.03 -8.86
C GLY A 152 27.21 -8.62 -8.67
N VAL A 153 26.34 -7.59 -8.72
CA VAL A 153 26.75 -6.18 -8.65
C VAL A 153 26.34 -5.48 -7.35
N TRP A 154 25.62 -6.16 -6.46
CA TRP A 154 25.08 -5.53 -5.24
C TRP A 154 26.15 -4.81 -4.42
N GLU A 155 27.23 -5.47 -4.07
CA GLU A 155 28.30 -4.90 -3.25
C GLU A 155 28.95 -3.67 -3.89
N GLN A 156 29.02 -3.63 -5.22
CA GLN A 156 29.57 -2.50 -5.98
C GLN A 156 28.62 -1.30 -5.97
N VAL A 157 27.31 -1.53 -6.07
CA VAL A 157 26.31 -0.46 -6.17
C VAL A 157 25.77 0.01 -4.83
N GLU A 158 25.82 -0.83 -3.79
CA GLU A 158 25.26 -0.51 -2.47
C GLU A 158 25.73 0.84 -1.89
N PRO A 159 27.01 1.26 -2.02
CA PRO A 159 27.45 2.58 -1.57
C PRO A 159 26.76 3.76 -2.28
N ASN A 160 26.18 3.51 -3.46
CA ASN A 160 25.49 4.50 -4.29
C ASN A 160 23.97 4.43 -4.14
N VAL A 161 23.46 3.56 -3.25
CA VAL A 161 22.02 3.37 -3.03
C VAL A 161 21.49 4.40 -2.04
N VAL A 162 20.42 5.07 -2.45
CA VAL A 162 19.62 5.94 -1.57
C VAL A 162 18.32 5.19 -1.23
N TYR A 163 18.08 4.98 0.05
CA TYR A 163 16.91 4.26 0.50
C TYR A 163 15.70 5.18 0.69
N ALA A 164 14.58 4.78 0.11
CA ALA A 164 13.28 5.44 0.26
C ALA A 164 12.36 4.63 1.20
N LYS A 165 11.44 5.31 1.84
CA LYS A 165 10.50 4.72 2.81
C LYS A 165 9.43 3.82 2.17
N ASP A 166 9.12 4.03 0.90
CA ASP A 166 8.14 3.27 0.12
C ASP A 166 8.39 3.43 -1.38
N VAL A 167 7.70 2.63 -2.21
CA VAL A 167 7.87 2.66 -3.66
C VAL A 167 7.39 3.98 -4.30
N LYS A 168 6.42 4.66 -3.72
CA LYS A 168 5.97 5.97 -4.23
C LYS A 168 7.06 7.04 -4.05
N ALA A 169 7.80 6.98 -2.95
CA ALA A 169 8.95 7.86 -2.72
C ALA A 169 10.09 7.57 -3.71
N VAL A 170 10.33 6.29 -4.08
CA VAL A 170 11.26 5.94 -5.17
C VAL A 170 10.80 6.59 -6.48
N THR A 171 9.54 6.37 -6.86
CA THR A 171 8.96 6.93 -8.10
C THR A 171 9.10 8.45 -8.14
N ALA A 172 8.77 9.13 -7.05
CA ALA A 172 8.90 10.59 -6.96
C ALA A 172 10.36 11.05 -7.10
N SER A 173 11.30 10.37 -6.46
CA SER A 173 12.74 10.71 -6.57
C SER A 173 13.25 10.58 -7.99
N ILE A 174 12.88 9.52 -8.71
CA ILE A 174 13.27 9.33 -10.11
C ILE A 174 12.58 10.36 -11.00
N SER A 175 11.28 10.59 -10.84
CA SER A 175 10.53 11.61 -11.62
C SER A 175 11.09 13.01 -11.48
N GLN A 176 11.68 13.35 -10.34
CA GLN A 176 12.28 14.65 -10.04
C GLN A 176 13.78 14.73 -10.42
N GLY A 177 14.37 13.65 -10.94
CA GLY A 177 15.81 13.59 -11.24
C GLY A 177 16.72 13.55 -10.00
N ALA A 178 16.13 13.25 -8.82
CA ALA A 178 16.90 13.07 -7.59
C ALA A 178 17.64 11.73 -7.52
N GLY A 179 17.34 10.79 -8.41
CA GLY A 179 18.06 9.54 -8.64
C GLY A 179 18.27 9.30 -10.13
N ASP A 180 19.32 8.58 -10.46
CA ASP A 180 19.68 8.29 -11.85
C ASP A 180 19.00 7.00 -12.35
N ALA A 181 18.71 6.05 -11.45
CA ALA A 181 17.93 4.84 -11.71
C ALA A 181 17.23 4.36 -10.45
N GLY A 182 16.18 3.55 -10.61
CA GLY A 182 15.46 2.94 -9.48
C GLY A 182 14.62 1.75 -9.91
N PHE A 183 14.23 0.93 -8.93
CA PHE A 183 13.30 -0.18 -9.14
C PHE A 183 11.95 0.16 -8.54
N ILE A 184 10.92 0.10 -9.37
CA ILE A 184 9.51 0.34 -9.00
C ILE A 184 8.62 -0.71 -9.65
N TYR A 185 7.33 -0.71 -9.34
CA TYR A 185 6.40 -1.56 -10.06
C TYR A 185 5.97 -0.93 -11.39
N LYS A 186 5.65 -1.75 -12.37
CA LYS A 186 5.11 -1.34 -13.67
C LYS A 186 3.92 -0.38 -13.53
N THR A 187 3.02 -0.66 -12.59
CA THR A 187 1.87 0.21 -12.32
C THR A 187 2.27 1.60 -11.81
N ASP A 188 3.37 1.71 -11.04
CA ASP A 188 3.91 3.00 -10.61
C ASP A 188 4.52 3.77 -11.78
N ALA A 189 5.21 3.06 -12.68
CA ALA A 189 5.75 3.66 -13.91
C ALA A 189 4.65 4.17 -14.83
N ILE A 190 3.56 3.39 -15.02
CA ILE A 190 2.38 3.82 -15.77
C ILE A 190 1.75 5.07 -15.15
N ALA A 191 1.57 5.09 -13.84
CA ALA A 191 1.00 6.24 -13.12
C ALA A 191 1.89 7.50 -13.18
N ALA A 192 3.22 7.32 -13.25
CA ALA A 192 4.16 8.43 -13.41
C ALA A 192 4.19 8.98 -14.85
N GLY A 193 3.67 8.22 -15.82
CA GLY A 193 3.63 8.61 -17.22
C GLY A 193 5.02 8.95 -17.76
N ASP A 194 5.10 10.07 -18.47
CA ASP A 194 6.33 10.53 -19.10
C ASP A 194 7.43 11.01 -18.13
N ALA A 195 7.17 11.08 -16.83
CA ALA A 195 8.16 11.54 -15.87
C ALA A 195 9.29 10.53 -15.64
N VAL A 196 9.04 9.25 -15.93
CA VAL A 196 10.02 8.17 -15.88
C VAL A 196 10.04 7.38 -17.19
N GLN A 197 11.17 6.72 -17.47
CA GLN A 197 11.30 5.80 -18.59
C GLN A 197 11.63 4.41 -18.09
N VAL A 198 10.81 3.41 -18.46
CA VAL A 198 11.10 2.01 -18.20
C VAL A 198 12.25 1.57 -19.11
N LYS A 199 13.28 0.98 -18.53
CA LYS A 199 14.45 0.48 -19.24
C LYS A 199 14.53 -1.04 -19.29
N HIS A 200 14.00 -1.69 -18.27
CA HIS A 200 14.00 -3.13 -18.18
C HIS A 200 12.78 -3.62 -17.38
N TYR A 201 12.17 -4.69 -17.87
CA TYR A 201 11.15 -5.46 -17.15
C TYR A 201 11.87 -6.64 -16.49
N VAL A 202 11.83 -6.70 -15.17
CA VAL A 202 12.47 -7.78 -14.42
C VAL A 202 11.71 -9.09 -14.67
N THR A 203 12.44 -10.12 -15.05
CA THR A 203 11.92 -11.47 -15.27
C THR A 203 12.43 -12.44 -14.20
N GLY A 204 11.94 -13.68 -14.21
CA GLY A 204 12.44 -14.72 -13.31
C GLY A 204 13.92 -15.11 -13.57
N ASP A 205 14.46 -14.72 -14.74
CA ASP A 205 15.83 -15.02 -15.14
C ASP A 205 16.85 -13.95 -14.69
N ASP A 206 16.37 -12.76 -14.26
CA ASP A 206 17.20 -11.64 -13.77
C ASP A 206 17.69 -11.80 -12.33
#